data_294496ed6702e9e5ad895392f08e46b0
#
_entry.id   294496ed6702e9e5ad895392f08e46b0
#
_cell.length_a   1.000
_cell.length_b   1.000
_cell.length_c   1.000
_cell.angle_alpha   90.00
_cell.angle_beta   90.00
_cell.angle_gamma   90.00
#
_symmetry.space_group_name_H-M   'P 1'
#
loop_
_entity.id
_entity.type
_entity.pdbx_description
1 polymer ?
#
loop_
_entity_poly.entity_id
_entity_poly.type
_entity_poly.pdbx_seq_one_letter_code
_entity_poly.pdbx_strand_id
1 'polypeptide(L)'
;MRELRGEIEIDAPPERVWAVVTDFAAYPEWNPFIRSISGELHEGARLEVRIEPPGARAMTFKPTVRAVEASRELRWLGRLLLPGVLHGEHSLRIEPLDGGRSRFVQSESFSGLLVGLVKGTLAKTESGFEQMNTALKARVEQASAPS
;
A
#
# COMPACT_ATOMS: atom_id res chain seq x y z
N MET A 1 -6.18 14.32 -12.64
CA MET A 1 -5.45 13.38 -11.80
C MET A 1 -5.49 13.82 -10.36
N ARG A 2 -5.66 12.90 -9.45
CA ARG A 2 -5.71 13.20 -8.03
C ARG A 2 -4.80 12.23 -7.27
N GLU A 3 -4.02 12.74 -6.32
CA GLU A 3 -3.08 11.93 -5.55
C GLU A 3 -3.46 11.95 -4.06
N LEU A 4 -3.41 10.77 -3.46
CA LEU A 4 -3.48 10.60 -2.00
C LEU A 4 -2.10 10.17 -1.52
N ARG A 5 -1.71 10.63 -0.34
CA ARG A 5 -0.40 10.32 0.22
C ARG A 5 -0.46 10.29 1.73
N GLY A 6 0.21 9.28 2.31
CA GLY A 6 0.45 9.20 3.75
C GLY A 6 1.85 8.69 3.99
N GLU A 7 2.52 9.20 5.03
CA GLU A 7 3.87 8.76 5.36
C GLU A 7 4.06 8.61 6.85
N ILE A 8 5.03 7.77 7.23
CA ILE A 8 5.36 7.51 8.62
C ILE A 8 6.84 7.13 8.72
N GLU A 9 7.49 7.53 9.82
CA GLU A 9 8.84 7.10 10.10
C GLU A 9 8.83 5.82 10.93
N ILE A 10 9.70 4.88 10.59
CA ILE A 10 9.78 3.56 11.22
C ILE A 10 11.20 3.37 11.74
N ASP A 11 11.32 2.93 12.98
CA ASP A 11 12.61 2.70 13.63
C ASP A 11 13.15 1.32 13.24
N ALA A 12 13.44 1.16 11.97
CA ALA A 12 14.03 -0.05 11.39
C ALA A 12 14.61 0.26 10.02
N PRO A 13 15.60 -0.50 9.56
CA PRO A 13 16.19 -0.28 8.24
C PRO A 13 15.23 -0.69 7.12
N PRO A 14 15.44 -0.17 5.89
CA PRO A 14 14.56 -0.47 4.76
C PRO A 14 14.33 -1.95 4.47
N GLU A 15 15.36 -2.78 4.67
CA GLU A 15 15.26 -4.23 4.41
C GLU A 15 14.22 -4.89 5.32
N ARG A 16 14.09 -4.40 6.54
CA ARG A 16 13.14 -4.93 7.52
C ARG A 16 11.71 -4.50 7.20
N VAL A 17 11.55 -3.26 6.80
CA VAL A 17 10.27 -2.74 6.34
C VAL A 17 9.82 -3.51 5.10
N TRP A 18 10.74 -3.71 4.16
CA TRP A 18 10.48 -4.45 2.92
C TRP A 18 10.03 -5.90 3.20
N ALA A 19 10.69 -6.56 4.15
CA ALA A 19 10.33 -7.93 4.51
C ALA A 19 8.87 -8.05 4.98
N VAL A 20 8.37 -7.06 5.72
CA VAL A 20 6.97 -7.06 6.17
C VAL A 20 6.04 -6.67 5.03
N VAL A 21 6.40 -5.67 4.23
CA VAL A 21 5.58 -5.21 3.09
C VAL A 21 5.39 -6.32 2.06
N THR A 22 6.38 -7.17 1.86
CA THR A 22 6.32 -8.24 0.86
C THR A 22 5.87 -9.59 1.41
N ASP A 23 5.69 -9.72 2.71
CA ASP A 23 5.16 -10.94 3.32
C ASP A 23 3.62 -10.93 3.21
N PHE A 24 3.14 -11.18 2.02
CA PHE A 24 1.71 -11.09 1.69
C PHE A 24 0.85 -12.04 2.53
N ALA A 25 1.35 -13.23 2.82
CA ALA A 25 0.61 -14.22 3.59
C ALA A 25 0.27 -13.74 5.01
N ALA A 26 1.07 -12.86 5.57
CA ALA A 26 0.88 -12.34 6.92
C ALA A 26 -0.01 -11.09 6.99
N TYR A 27 -0.41 -10.51 5.86
CA TYR A 27 -1.22 -9.29 5.86
C TYR A 27 -2.49 -9.39 6.72
N PRO A 28 -3.26 -10.49 6.71
CA PRO A 28 -4.44 -10.57 7.57
C PRO A 28 -4.14 -10.46 9.07
N GLU A 29 -2.89 -10.69 9.48
CA GLU A 29 -2.50 -10.65 10.88
C GLU A 29 -2.32 -9.23 11.42
N TRP A 30 -2.02 -8.27 10.54
CA TRP A 30 -1.67 -6.92 11.02
C TRP A 30 -2.27 -5.77 10.22
N ASN A 31 -2.61 -5.97 8.94
CA ASN A 31 -2.99 -4.87 8.05
C ASN A 31 -4.51 -4.63 8.11
N PRO A 32 -4.95 -3.46 8.62
CA PRO A 32 -6.39 -3.17 8.71
C PRO A 32 -6.99 -2.64 7.42
N PHE A 33 -6.17 -2.26 6.44
CA PHE A 33 -6.60 -1.68 5.18
C PHE A 33 -6.51 -2.67 4.02
N ILE A 34 -5.32 -3.21 3.73
CA ILE A 34 -5.17 -4.29 2.77
C ILE A 34 -5.35 -5.60 3.54
N ARG A 35 -6.60 -6.06 3.61
CA ARG A 35 -6.97 -7.19 4.45
C ARG A 35 -6.38 -8.51 3.97
N SER A 36 -6.16 -8.64 2.67
CA SER A 36 -5.45 -9.77 2.09
C SER A 36 -4.84 -9.37 0.76
N ILE A 37 -3.76 -10.04 0.40
CA ILE A 37 -3.06 -9.82 -0.85
C ILE A 37 -2.37 -11.12 -1.25
N SER A 38 -2.42 -11.46 -2.53
CA SER A 38 -1.76 -12.64 -3.07
C SER A 38 -1.26 -12.38 -4.49
N GLY A 39 -0.29 -13.17 -4.92
CA GLY A 39 0.31 -13.08 -6.24
C GLY A 39 1.82 -13.07 -6.16
N GLU A 40 2.47 -13.07 -7.31
CA GLU A 40 3.92 -13.09 -7.40
C GLU A 40 4.50 -11.68 -7.42
N LEU A 41 5.71 -11.53 -6.88
CA LEU A 41 6.40 -10.24 -6.78
C LEU A 41 7.33 -10.04 -7.97
N HIS A 42 6.77 -9.79 -9.13
CA HIS A 42 7.56 -9.38 -10.30
C HIS A 42 6.73 -8.46 -11.19
N GLU A 43 7.40 -7.63 -11.95
CA GLU A 43 6.76 -6.73 -12.90
C GLU A 43 5.92 -7.52 -13.88
N GLY A 44 4.69 -7.07 -14.11
CA GLY A 44 3.73 -7.76 -14.98
C GLY A 44 2.86 -8.76 -14.26
N ALA A 45 3.19 -9.16 -13.03
CA ALA A 45 2.38 -10.12 -12.28
C ALA A 45 1.03 -9.49 -11.92
N ARG A 46 0.01 -10.34 -11.84
CA ARG A 46 -1.32 -9.92 -11.42
C ARG A 46 -1.52 -10.31 -9.97
N LEU A 47 -1.84 -9.32 -9.15
CA LEU A 47 -2.15 -9.54 -7.74
C LEU A 47 -3.65 -9.63 -7.52
N GLU A 48 -4.05 -10.20 -6.40
CA GLU A 48 -5.42 -10.10 -5.91
C GLU A 48 -5.34 -9.36 -4.56
N VAL A 49 -5.95 -8.18 -4.50
CA VAL A 49 -5.85 -7.28 -3.36
C VAL A 49 -7.24 -6.97 -2.84
N ARG A 50 -7.47 -7.26 -1.55
CA ARG A 50 -8.73 -6.93 -0.88
C ARG A 50 -8.50 -5.77 0.07
N ILE A 51 -9.16 -4.66 -0.18
CA ILE A 51 -9.04 -3.47 0.68
C ILE A 51 -10.35 -3.23 1.43
N GLU A 52 -10.22 -2.67 2.62
CA GLU A 52 -11.35 -2.31 3.48
C GLU A 52 -11.11 -0.93 4.08
N PRO A 53 -11.44 0.14 3.34
CA PRO A 53 -11.30 1.50 3.88
C PRO A 53 -12.24 1.70 5.08
N PRO A 54 -11.86 2.51 6.08
CA PRO A 54 -12.73 2.78 7.23
C PRO A 54 -14.07 3.33 6.79
N GLY A 55 -15.16 2.72 7.26
CA GLY A 55 -16.51 3.17 6.94
C GLY A 55 -16.97 2.86 5.53
N ALA A 56 -16.24 2.03 4.79
CA ALA A 56 -16.61 1.62 3.44
C ALA A 56 -16.63 0.09 3.34
N ARG A 57 -17.24 -0.40 2.27
CA ARG A 57 -17.28 -1.84 2.00
C ARG A 57 -15.91 -2.32 1.55
N ALA A 58 -15.58 -3.56 1.92
CA ALA A 58 -14.41 -4.22 1.38
C ALA A 58 -14.60 -4.45 -0.12
N MET A 59 -13.50 -4.26 -0.87
CA MET A 59 -13.48 -4.47 -2.32
C MET A 59 -12.25 -5.26 -2.70
N THR A 60 -12.38 -6.10 -3.73
CA THR A 60 -11.27 -6.90 -4.25
C THR A 60 -10.90 -6.41 -5.64
N PHE A 61 -9.61 -6.18 -5.84
CA PHE A 61 -9.04 -5.77 -7.12
C PHE A 61 -8.03 -6.78 -7.61
N LYS A 62 -7.76 -6.76 -8.91
CA LYS A 62 -6.71 -7.58 -9.52
C LYS A 62 -5.73 -6.69 -10.28
N PRO A 63 -4.93 -5.89 -9.56
CA PRO A 63 -3.99 -4.98 -10.21
C PRO A 63 -2.79 -5.70 -10.80
N THR A 64 -2.11 -5.00 -11.70
CA THR A 64 -0.87 -5.48 -12.32
C THR A 64 0.32 -4.80 -11.67
N VAL A 65 1.32 -5.57 -11.27
CA VAL A 65 2.56 -5.04 -10.70
C VAL A 65 3.32 -4.25 -11.76
N ARG A 66 3.69 -3.02 -11.43
CA ARG A 66 4.40 -2.11 -12.33
C ARG A 66 5.86 -1.95 -11.99
N ALA A 67 6.21 -2.09 -10.71
CA ALA A 67 7.59 -1.98 -10.27
C ALA A 67 7.81 -2.80 -9.00
N VAL A 68 8.95 -3.49 -8.94
CA VAL A 68 9.43 -4.17 -7.73
C VAL A 68 10.91 -3.82 -7.61
N GLU A 69 11.22 -2.94 -6.67
CA GLU A 69 12.60 -2.56 -6.37
C GLU A 69 12.87 -2.89 -4.91
N ALA A 70 13.64 -3.94 -4.67
CA ALA A 70 13.87 -4.47 -3.32
C ALA A 70 14.30 -3.39 -2.34
N SER A 71 13.61 -3.34 -1.19
CA SER A 71 13.83 -2.36 -0.12
C SER A 71 13.57 -0.91 -0.52
N ARG A 72 12.91 -0.67 -1.64
CA ARG A 72 12.64 0.67 -2.16
C ARG A 72 11.19 0.91 -2.55
N GLU A 73 10.63 0.09 -3.42
CA GLU A 73 9.28 0.37 -3.93
C GLU A 73 8.58 -0.88 -4.46
N LEU A 74 7.31 -0.98 -4.11
CA LEU A 74 6.36 -1.89 -4.76
C LEU A 74 5.22 -1.02 -5.27
N ARG A 75 4.92 -1.12 -6.58
CA ARG A 75 3.90 -0.30 -7.20
C ARG A 75 3.05 -1.16 -8.12
N TRP A 76 1.73 -0.93 -8.07
CA TRP A 76 0.80 -1.64 -8.95
C TRP A 76 -0.24 -0.70 -9.51
N LEU A 77 -0.80 -1.07 -10.67
CA LEU A 77 -1.85 -0.32 -11.34
C LEU A 77 -3.14 -1.12 -11.33
N GLY A 78 -4.17 -0.56 -10.72
CA GLY A 78 -5.52 -1.11 -10.78
C GLY A 78 -6.37 -0.33 -11.76
N ARG A 79 -7.10 -1.05 -12.59
CA ARG A 79 -8.12 -0.44 -13.46
C ARG A 79 -9.46 -0.79 -12.87
N LEU A 80 -10.15 0.25 -12.40
CA LEU A 80 -11.46 0.12 -11.82
C LEU A 80 -12.49 0.37 -12.92
N LEU A 81 -13.44 -0.52 -13.09
CA LEU A 81 -14.40 -0.46 -14.18
C LEU A 81 -13.70 -0.70 -15.52
N LEU A 82 -14.03 0.07 -16.57
CA LEU A 82 -13.43 -0.06 -17.88
C LEU A 82 -12.16 0.78 -18.00
N PRO A 83 -11.21 0.39 -18.89
CA PRO A 83 -10.02 1.20 -19.15
C PRO A 83 -10.40 2.64 -19.53
N GLY A 84 -9.66 3.62 -18.98
CA GLY A 84 -9.92 5.04 -19.23
C GLY A 84 -10.99 5.66 -18.34
N VAL A 85 -11.78 4.85 -17.63
CA VAL A 85 -12.85 5.35 -16.78
C VAL A 85 -12.34 5.71 -15.38
N LEU A 86 -11.61 4.80 -14.75
CA LEU A 86 -11.00 5.07 -13.45
C LEU A 86 -9.81 4.15 -13.27
N HIS A 87 -8.65 4.75 -12.97
CA HIS A 87 -7.40 4.03 -12.73
C HIS A 87 -6.81 4.45 -11.40
N GLY A 88 -6.17 3.51 -10.70
CA GLY A 88 -5.43 3.81 -9.49
C GLY A 88 -4.05 3.18 -9.53
N GLU A 89 -3.01 3.98 -9.41
CA GLU A 89 -1.64 3.49 -9.27
C GLU A 89 -1.21 3.64 -7.82
N HIS A 90 -1.01 2.51 -7.15
CA HIS A 90 -0.69 2.44 -5.74
C HIS A 90 0.81 2.18 -5.56
N SER A 91 1.46 3.00 -4.74
CA SER A 91 2.88 2.89 -4.46
C SER A 91 3.12 2.70 -2.96
N LEU A 92 3.95 1.72 -2.63
CA LEU A 92 4.48 1.49 -1.29
C LEU A 92 5.98 1.73 -1.39
N ARG A 93 6.44 2.89 -0.93
CA ARG A 93 7.83 3.29 -1.08
C ARG A 93 8.54 3.39 0.26
N ILE A 94 9.81 2.98 0.28
CA ILE A 94 10.64 3.00 1.48
C ILE A 94 11.85 3.88 1.20
N GLU A 95 12.05 4.90 2.03
CA GLU A 95 13.17 5.82 1.94
C GLU A 95 14.10 5.60 3.14
N PRO A 96 15.40 5.38 2.92
CA PRO A 96 16.32 5.24 4.04
C PRO A 96 16.52 6.60 4.74
N LEU A 97 16.56 6.57 6.07
CA LEU A 97 16.87 7.71 6.92
C LEU A 97 18.14 7.43 7.68
N ASP A 98 18.71 8.48 8.28
CA ASP A 98 19.88 8.34 9.13
C ASP A 98 19.59 7.47 10.34
N GLY A 99 20.63 6.79 10.86
CA GLY A 99 20.51 5.99 12.06
C GLY A 99 19.83 4.65 11.87
N GLY A 100 19.78 4.13 10.64
CA GLY A 100 19.15 2.82 10.38
C GLY A 100 17.63 2.85 10.46
N ARG A 101 17.03 4.02 10.20
CA ARG A 101 15.59 4.21 10.19
C ARG A 101 15.07 4.33 8.77
N SER A 102 13.76 4.29 8.61
CA SER A 102 13.11 4.38 7.31
C SER A 102 11.92 5.31 7.35
N ARG A 103 11.61 5.90 6.19
CA ARG A 103 10.33 6.56 5.97
C ARG A 103 9.53 5.70 5.01
N PHE A 104 8.34 5.32 5.43
CA PHE A 104 7.41 4.60 4.56
C PHE A 104 6.43 5.58 3.97
N VAL A 105 6.32 5.61 2.64
CA VAL A 105 5.42 6.52 1.93
C VAL A 105 4.44 5.68 1.14
N GLN A 106 3.17 5.81 1.48
CA GLN A 106 2.10 5.17 0.75
C GLN A 106 1.35 6.23 -0.05
N SER A 107 1.19 6.01 -1.34
CA SER A 107 0.51 6.96 -2.19
C SER A 107 -0.33 6.24 -3.24
N GLU A 108 -1.33 6.93 -3.76
CA GLU A 108 -2.12 6.43 -4.88
C GLU A 108 -2.51 7.59 -5.77
N SER A 109 -2.25 7.43 -7.06
CA SER A 109 -2.62 8.41 -8.07
C SER A 109 -3.84 7.91 -8.83
N PHE A 110 -4.93 8.67 -8.75
CA PHE A 110 -6.16 8.35 -9.45
C PHE A 110 -6.29 9.17 -10.71
N SER A 111 -6.71 8.54 -11.79
CA SER A 111 -6.94 9.21 -13.08
C SER A 111 -8.14 8.58 -13.79
N GLY A 112 -8.63 9.22 -14.85
CA GLY A 112 -9.76 8.76 -15.63
C GLY A 112 -10.97 9.67 -15.49
N LEU A 113 -12.01 9.38 -16.26
CA LEU A 113 -13.18 10.26 -16.38
C LEU A 113 -13.98 10.41 -15.08
N LEU A 114 -13.97 9.39 -14.22
CA LEU A 114 -14.78 9.38 -13.01
C LEU A 114 -14.04 9.86 -11.75
N VAL A 115 -12.80 10.32 -11.86
CA VAL A 115 -12.01 10.70 -10.69
C VAL A 115 -12.69 11.77 -9.83
N GLY A 116 -13.41 12.71 -10.45
CA GLY A 116 -14.10 13.77 -9.73
C GLY A 116 -15.36 13.31 -8.98
N LEU A 117 -15.86 12.12 -9.26
CA LEU A 117 -17.09 11.59 -8.65
C LEU A 117 -16.84 10.74 -7.41
N VAL A 118 -15.57 10.49 -7.06
CA VAL A 118 -15.22 9.55 -5.96
C VAL A 118 -14.58 10.24 -4.75
N LYS A 119 -14.83 11.53 -4.56
CA LYS A 119 -14.21 12.31 -3.47
C LYS A 119 -14.40 11.71 -2.08
N GLY A 120 -15.61 11.26 -1.77
CA GLY A 120 -15.90 10.65 -0.47
C GLY A 120 -15.13 9.35 -0.24
N THR A 121 -15.02 8.53 -1.28
CA THR A 121 -14.26 7.29 -1.25
C THR A 121 -12.77 7.58 -1.09
N LEU A 122 -12.26 8.64 -1.73
CA LEU A 122 -10.86 9.04 -1.62
C LEU A 122 -10.49 9.43 -0.19
N ALA A 123 -11.36 10.17 0.51
CA ALA A 123 -11.12 10.53 1.91
C ALA A 123 -11.03 9.29 2.81
N LYS A 124 -11.90 8.31 2.60
CA LYS A 124 -11.87 7.04 3.36
C LYS A 124 -10.61 6.24 3.04
N THR A 125 -10.18 6.26 1.79
CA THR A 125 -8.96 5.58 1.37
C THR A 125 -7.73 6.21 2.03
N GLU A 126 -7.68 7.53 2.12
CA GLU A 126 -6.59 8.23 2.80
C GLU A 126 -6.52 7.86 4.29
N SER A 127 -7.67 7.76 4.95
CA SER A 127 -7.73 7.27 6.33
C SER A 127 -7.24 5.83 6.44
N GLY A 128 -7.53 5.01 5.43
CA GLY A 128 -7.01 3.64 5.35
C GLY A 128 -5.49 3.60 5.26
N PHE A 129 -4.88 4.51 4.50
CA PHE A 129 -3.42 4.64 4.44
C PHE A 129 -2.83 4.91 5.81
N GLU A 130 -3.44 5.84 6.56
CA GLU A 130 -2.97 6.19 7.90
C GLU A 130 -3.04 5.00 8.85
N GLN A 131 -4.13 4.25 8.81
CA GLN A 131 -4.29 3.04 9.63
C GLN A 131 -3.26 1.97 9.27
N MET A 132 -3.05 1.74 7.99
CA MET A 132 -2.06 0.78 7.53
C MET A 132 -0.64 1.21 7.92
N ASN A 133 -0.31 2.49 7.73
CA ASN A 133 1.02 3.01 8.07
C ASN A 133 1.31 2.81 9.56
N THR A 134 0.36 3.12 10.42
CA THR A 134 0.51 2.93 11.87
C THR A 134 0.68 1.44 12.23
N ALA A 135 -0.11 0.58 11.60
CA ALA A 135 -0.03 -0.85 11.84
C ALA A 135 1.28 -1.45 11.31
N LEU A 136 1.76 -0.97 10.16
CA LEU A 136 3.04 -1.39 9.60
C LEU A 136 4.19 -1.03 10.55
N LYS A 137 4.20 0.20 11.04
CA LYS A 137 5.21 0.66 12.00
C LYS A 137 5.23 -0.25 13.22
N ALA A 138 4.09 -0.52 13.81
CA ALA A 138 3.98 -1.39 14.98
C ALA A 138 4.49 -2.80 14.67
N ARG A 139 4.11 -3.36 13.54
CA ARG A 139 4.50 -4.72 13.13
C ARG A 139 6.01 -4.83 12.93
N VAL A 140 6.60 -3.86 12.23
CA VAL A 140 8.04 -3.86 11.94
C VAL A 140 8.85 -3.67 13.23
N GLU A 141 8.46 -2.72 14.06
CA GLU A 141 9.21 -2.40 15.29
C GLU A 141 9.10 -3.52 16.32
N GLN A 142 7.97 -4.21 16.40
CA GLN A 142 7.82 -5.38 17.26
C GLN A 142 8.73 -6.52 16.82
N ALA A 143 8.80 -6.78 15.52
CA ALA A 143 9.67 -7.81 14.96
C ALA A 143 11.15 -7.50 15.17
N SER A 144 11.50 -6.22 15.37
CA SER A 144 12.87 -5.74 15.58
C SER A 144 13.25 -5.70 17.05
N ALA A 145 12.28 -5.79 17.97
CA ALA A 145 12.54 -5.70 19.40
C ALA A 145 13.32 -6.93 19.89
N PRO A 146 14.30 -6.75 20.80
CA PRO A 146 14.96 -7.90 21.42
C PRO A 146 13.95 -8.68 22.24
N SER A 147 13.97 -9.98 22.10
CA SER A 147 13.10 -10.89 22.83
C SER A 147 13.62 -11.14 24.23
#